data_cd89af1ea1b461c2d0c8664c6c891754
#
_entry.id   cd89af1ea1b461c2d0c8664c6c891754
#
_cell.length_a   1.000
_cell.length_b   1.000
_cell.length_c   1.000
_cell.angle_alpha   90.00
_cell.angle_beta   90.00
_cell.angle_gamma   90.00
#
_symmetry.space_group_name_H-M   'P 1'
#
loop_
_entity.id
_entity.type
_entity.pdbx_description
1 polymer ?
#
loop_
_entity_poly.entity_id
_entity_poly.type
_entity_poly.pdbx_seq_one_letter_code
_entity_poly.pdbx_strand_id
1 'polypeptide(L)'
;CGDVGFGKTEIAIRAAFKAVQDGKQVVFLVPTTILAQQHYNTFVQRMKDYPIRIEQMSRFRTPAQQKKVIEDLKKGLVDIVIGTHRVLSSDMQYKDLGLLMIDEEQRFGVTHKEKIKKMKENVDVLTLTATPIPRTLHMSLVGIRDMSVLEEAPEERQPIQTYVMEYNEEMVREAITRELSRNGQVYYVYNRVNTIADMAAKIGEMVPDANVAFAHGQMSERELEKIMFSFINGEIDILVATTIIETGLDISNVNTIIIHDSDRMGSVSYTHLRAHETAANL
;
A
#
# COMPACT_ATOMS: atom_id res chain seq x y z
N CYS A 1 4.35 -12.98 -8.27
CA CYS A 1 4.85 -12.93 -6.90
C CYS A 1 6.22 -12.23 -6.90
N GLY A 2 6.53 -11.42 -5.90
CA GLY A 2 7.84 -10.76 -5.76
C GLY A 2 7.92 -10.09 -4.41
N ASP A 3 9.12 -10.00 -3.84
CA ASP A 3 9.33 -9.33 -2.55
C ASP A 3 8.96 -7.84 -2.65
N VAL A 4 8.91 -7.17 -1.53
CA VAL A 4 8.61 -5.75 -1.48
C VAL A 4 9.73 -4.97 -2.17
N GLY A 5 9.37 -3.93 -2.94
CA GLY A 5 10.35 -3.15 -3.69
C GLY A 5 10.89 -3.83 -4.97
N PHE A 6 10.35 -4.99 -5.39
CA PHE A 6 10.77 -5.68 -6.61
C PHE A 6 10.04 -5.20 -7.88
N GLY A 7 9.37 -4.06 -7.84
CA GLY A 7 8.74 -3.48 -9.02
C GLY A 7 7.41 -4.13 -9.44
N LYS A 8 6.70 -4.81 -8.54
CA LYS A 8 5.37 -5.39 -8.84
C LYS A 8 4.40 -4.36 -9.45
N THR A 9 4.42 -3.14 -8.97
CA THR A 9 3.57 -2.04 -9.48
C THR A 9 3.91 -1.69 -10.92
N GLU A 10 5.18 -1.73 -11.32
CA GLU A 10 5.61 -1.48 -12.70
C GLU A 10 5.02 -2.52 -13.67
N ILE A 11 4.98 -3.79 -13.26
CA ILE A 11 4.34 -4.84 -14.05
C ILE A 11 2.84 -4.57 -14.20
N ALA A 12 2.17 -4.15 -13.12
CA ALA A 12 0.76 -3.80 -13.17
C ALA A 12 0.48 -2.64 -14.14
N ILE A 13 1.34 -1.60 -14.12
CA ILE A 13 1.24 -0.44 -15.03
C ILE A 13 1.37 -0.90 -16.49
N ARG A 14 2.35 -1.74 -16.81
CA ARG A 14 2.56 -2.27 -18.16
C ARG A 14 1.42 -3.15 -18.62
N ALA A 15 0.90 -4.02 -17.75
CA ALA A 15 -0.26 -4.86 -18.06
C ALA A 15 -1.51 -4.02 -18.34
N ALA A 16 -1.77 -3.00 -17.49
CA ALA A 16 -2.87 -2.06 -17.69
C ALA A 16 -2.76 -1.29 -19.00
N PHE A 17 -1.56 -0.78 -19.30
CA PHE A 17 -1.29 -0.08 -20.55
C PHE A 17 -1.58 -0.96 -21.77
N LYS A 18 -1.11 -2.20 -21.75
CA LYS A 18 -1.35 -3.17 -22.83
C LYS A 18 -2.85 -3.44 -23.02
N ALA A 19 -3.58 -3.67 -21.95
CA ALA A 19 -5.03 -3.91 -22.01
C ALA A 19 -5.78 -2.71 -22.58
N VAL A 20 -5.41 -1.48 -22.18
CA VAL A 20 -6.02 -0.24 -22.73
C VAL A 20 -5.69 -0.07 -24.20
N GLN A 21 -4.49 -0.40 -24.67
CA GLN A 21 -4.15 -0.38 -26.10
C GLN A 21 -4.99 -1.36 -26.92
N ASP A 22 -5.41 -2.47 -26.33
CA ASP A 22 -6.32 -3.45 -26.96
C ASP A 22 -7.81 -3.01 -26.81
N GLY A 23 -8.07 -1.77 -26.39
CA GLY A 23 -9.41 -1.19 -26.25
C GLY A 23 -10.20 -1.67 -25.05
N LYS A 24 -9.55 -2.32 -24.08
CA LYS A 24 -10.20 -2.87 -22.89
C LYS A 24 -10.15 -1.91 -21.71
N GLN A 25 -11.15 -1.98 -20.84
CA GLN A 25 -11.13 -1.29 -19.55
C GLN A 25 -10.40 -2.13 -18.52
N VAL A 26 -9.77 -1.45 -17.54
CA VAL A 26 -8.97 -2.05 -16.49
C VAL A 26 -9.50 -1.64 -15.11
N VAL A 27 -9.62 -2.60 -14.21
CA VAL A 27 -9.90 -2.38 -12.78
C VAL A 27 -8.66 -2.73 -11.98
N PHE A 28 -8.21 -1.83 -11.13
CA PHE A 28 -7.18 -2.12 -10.13
C PHE A 28 -7.79 -2.04 -8.72
N LEU A 29 -7.96 -3.20 -8.14
CA LEU A 29 -8.50 -3.39 -6.79
C LEU A 29 -7.36 -3.40 -5.78
N VAL A 30 -7.45 -2.53 -4.79
CA VAL A 30 -6.46 -2.40 -3.71
C VAL A 30 -7.15 -2.44 -2.34
N PRO A 31 -6.45 -2.87 -1.27
CA PRO A 31 -7.08 -3.10 0.02
C PRO A 31 -7.50 -1.82 0.74
N THR A 32 -6.81 -0.70 0.52
CA THR A 32 -7.03 0.53 1.30
C THR A 32 -7.16 1.77 0.44
N THR A 33 -7.76 2.79 1.01
CA THR A 33 -8.00 4.07 0.34
C THR A 33 -6.71 4.82 0.05
N ILE A 34 -5.74 4.69 0.95
CA ILE A 34 -4.42 5.33 0.81
C ILE A 34 -3.65 4.69 -0.35
N LEU A 35 -3.62 3.36 -0.42
CA LEU A 35 -3.04 2.64 -1.55
C LEU A 35 -3.74 2.99 -2.87
N ALA A 36 -5.06 3.14 -2.86
CA ALA A 36 -5.79 3.57 -4.04
C ALA A 36 -5.33 4.96 -4.53
N GLN A 37 -5.10 5.90 -3.60
CA GLN A 37 -4.58 7.22 -3.93
C GLN A 37 -3.15 7.15 -4.45
N GLN A 38 -2.29 6.38 -3.81
CA GLN A 38 -0.89 6.23 -4.21
C GLN A 38 -0.78 5.62 -5.60
N HIS A 39 -1.45 4.50 -5.86
CA HIS A 39 -1.48 3.90 -7.19
C HIS A 39 -2.09 4.82 -8.23
N TYR A 40 -3.17 5.54 -7.89
CA TYR A 40 -3.76 6.52 -8.79
C TYR A 40 -2.72 7.58 -9.23
N ASN A 41 -2.01 8.18 -8.28
CA ASN A 41 -0.99 9.18 -8.56
C ASN A 41 0.13 8.60 -9.44
N THR A 42 0.62 7.40 -9.11
CA THR A 42 1.67 6.72 -9.88
C THR A 42 1.23 6.42 -11.32
N PHE A 43 0.02 5.89 -11.50
CA PHE A 43 -0.52 5.58 -12.82
C PHE A 43 -0.73 6.85 -13.66
N VAL A 44 -1.28 7.92 -13.07
CA VAL A 44 -1.46 9.21 -13.74
C VAL A 44 -0.11 9.78 -14.18
N GLN A 45 0.89 9.76 -13.31
CA GLN A 45 2.23 10.26 -13.63
C GLN A 45 2.88 9.45 -14.76
N ARG A 46 2.78 8.13 -14.71
CA ARG A 46 3.39 7.23 -15.69
C ARG A 46 2.72 7.26 -17.05
N MET A 47 1.44 7.55 -17.09
CA MET A 47 0.63 7.57 -18.33
C MET A 47 0.27 9.00 -18.81
N LYS A 48 0.90 10.04 -18.24
CA LYS A 48 0.58 11.44 -18.52
C LYS A 48 0.69 11.84 -20.00
N ASP A 49 1.58 11.19 -20.75
CA ASP A 49 1.85 11.49 -22.16
C ASP A 49 0.96 10.67 -23.13
N TYR A 50 0.02 9.89 -22.59
CA TYR A 50 -0.91 9.05 -23.35
C TYR A 50 -2.35 9.50 -23.13
N PRO A 51 -3.24 9.37 -24.14
CA PRO A 51 -4.66 9.74 -24.01
C PRO A 51 -5.45 8.68 -23.22
N ILE A 52 -4.99 8.33 -22.02
CA ILE A 52 -5.58 7.33 -21.14
C ILE A 52 -6.25 8.04 -19.97
N ARG A 53 -7.54 7.81 -19.78
CA ARG A 53 -8.29 8.37 -18.66
C ARG A 53 -8.32 7.40 -17.48
N ILE A 54 -7.73 7.86 -16.37
CA ILE A 54 -7.61 7.12 -15.12
C ILE A 54 -8.50 7.79 -14.07
N GLU A 55 -9.31 7.03 -13.39
CA GLU A 55 -10.18 7.52 -12.31
C GLU A 55 -10.00 6.71 -11.03
N GLN A 56 -10.22 7.37 -9.90
CA GLN A 56 -10.18 6.74 -8.60
C GLN A 56 -11.59 6.56 -8.03
N MET A 57 -11.88 5.37 -7.50
CA MET A 57 -13.13 5.06 -6.78
C MET A 57 -12.84 4.74 -5.33
N SER A 58 -12.91 5.76 -4.50
CA SER A 58 -12.71 5.66 -3.05
C SER A 58 -13.63 6.62 -2.32
N ARG A 59 -13.68 6.52 -1.00
CA ARG A 59 -14.48 7.44 -0.16
C ARG A 59 -13.98 8.89 -0.17
N PHE A 60 -12.81 9.17 -0.74
CA PHE A 60 -12.34 10.56 -0.94
C PHE A 60 -13.10 11.28 -2.06
N ARG A 61 -13.81 10.55 -2.91
CA ARG A 61 -14.65 11.14 -3.95
C ARG A 61 -16.06 11.39 -3.42
N THR A 62 -16.61 12.55 -3.73
CA THR A 62 -17.99 12.86 -3.39
C THR A 62 -18.98 11.92 -4.12
N PRO A 63 -20.20 11.71 -3.59
CA PRO A 63 -21.20 10.88 -4.26
C PRO A 63 -21.49 11.32 -5.71
N ALA A 64 -21.51 12.63 -5.97
CA ALA A 64 -21.70 13.17 -7.32
C ALA A 64 -20.55 12.80 -8.27
N GLN A 65 -19.30 12.89 -7.79
CA GLN A 65 -18.14 12.48 -8.56
C GLN A 65 -18.15 10.98 -8.84
N GLN A 66 -18.48 10.15 -7.83
CA GLN A 66 -18.59 8.71 -8.01
C GLN A 66 -19.64 8.34 -9.06
N LYS A 67 -20.83 8.98 -9.01
CA LYS A 67 -21.91 8.76 -10.00
C LYS A 67 -21.43 9.09 -11.41
N LYS A 68 -20.73 10.21 -11.59
CA LYS A 68 -20.17 10.59 -12.89
C LYS A 68 -19.17 9.55 -13.41
N VAL A 69 -18.26 9.06 -12.54
CA VAL A 69 -17.28 8.02 -12.93
C VAL A 69 -18.00 6.74 -13.36
N ILE A 70 -19.06 6.32 -12.66
CA ILE A 70 -19.85 5.13 -13.02
C ILE A 70 -20.51 5.31 -14.39
N GLU A 71 -21.12 6.47 -14.67
CA GLU A 71 -21.71 6.75 -15.95
C GLU A 71 -20.69 6.76 -17.11
N ASP A 72 -19.49 7.32 -16.83
CA ASP A 72 -18.40 7.38 -17.79
C ASP A 72 -17.79 6.00 -18.06
N LEU A 73 -17.65 5.14 -17.01
CA LEU A 73 -17.24 3.74 -17.15
C LEU A 73 -18.19 2.94 -18.04
N LYS A 74 -19.50 3.10 -17.84
CA LYS A 74 -20.52 2.45 -18.65
C LYS A 74 -20.47 2.88 -20.12
N LYS A 75 -20.09 4.11 -20.39
CA LYS A 75 -19.92 4.65 -21.75
C LYS A 75 -18.58 4.25 -22.38
N GLY A 76 -17.63 3.72 -21.62
CA GLY A 76 -16.27 3.44 -22.05
C GLY A 76 -15.40 4.68 -22.20
N LEU A 77 -15.70 5.74 -21.44
CA LEU A 77 -14.92 6.98 -21.40
C LEU A 77 -13.84 7.00 -20.31
N VAL A 78 -13.78 5.98 -19.49
CA VAL A 78 -12.74 5.76 -18.49
C VAL A 78 -12.05 4.44 -18.84
N ASP A 79 -10.74 4.48 -18.96
CA ASP A 79 -9.94 3.32 -19.35
C ASP A 79 -9.48 2.50 -18.13
N ILE A 80 -9.05 3.19 -17.08
CA ILE A 80 -8.54 2.54 -15.87
C ILE A 80 -9.28 3.12 -14.66
N VAL A 81 -9.80 2.24 -13.80
CA VAL A 81 -10.33 2.64 -12.49
C VAL A 81 -9.57 1.94 -11.37
N ILE A 82 -9.10 2.73 -10.43
CA ILE A 82 -8.34 2.28 -9.25
C ILE A 82 -9.21 2.51 -8.01
N GLY A 83 -9.39 1.50 -7.18
CA GLY A 83 -10.20 1.68 -5.99
C GLY A 83 -10.19 0.50 -5.03
N THR A 84 -10.86 0.71 -3.91
CA THR A 84 -11.06 -0.31 -2.88
C THR A 84 -12.29 -1.18 -3.24
N HIS A 85 -12.84 -1.89 -2.28
CA HIS A 85 -14.05 -2.71 -2.45
C HIS A 85 -15.23 -2.00 -3.18
N ARG A 86 -15.18 -0.67 -3.29
CA ARG A 86 -16.19 0.13 -4.01
C ARG A 86 -16.27 -0.25 -5.50
N VAL A 87 -15.14 -0.62 -6.13
CA VAL A 87 -15.14 -1.05 -7.55
C VAL A 87 -15.84 -2.40 -7.77
N LEU A 88 -16.11 -3.15 -6.69
CA LEU A 88 -16.84 -4.43 -6.72
C LEU A 88 -18.34 -4.26 -6.43
N SER A 89 -18.83 -3.05 -6.30
CA SER A 89 -20.25 -2.79 -5.99
C SER A 89 -21.13 -3.08 -7.20
N SER A 90 -22.36 -3.50 -6.95
CA SER A 90 -23.30 -3.95 -8.00
C SER A 90 -23.73 -2.86 -8.98
N ASP A 91 -23.58 -1.60 -8.61
CA ASP A 91 -23.84 -0.44 -9.46
C ASP A 91 -22.71 -0.09 -10.41
N MET A 92 -21.54 -0.72 -10.24
CA MET A 92 -20.41 -0.56 -11.17
C MET A 92 -20.70 -1.34 -12.45
N GLN A 93 -20.76 -0.61 -13.55
CA GLN A 93 -20.98 -1.17 -14.89
C GLN A 93 -19.83 -0.78 -15.80
N TYR A 94 -19.18 -1.76 -16.34
CA TYR A 94 -18.08 -1.62 -17.30
C TYR A 94 -18.59 -1.90 -18.70
N LYS A 95 -18.16 -1.13 -19.70
CA LYS A 95 -18.53 -1.35 -21.10
C LYS A 95 -17.82 -2.59 -21.66
N ASP A 96 -16.52 -2.67 -21.44
CA ASP A 96 -15.68 -3.78 -21.94
C ASP A 96 -14.49 -4.00 -21.00
N LEU A 97 -14.74 -4.63 -19.85
CA LEU A 97 -13.72 -4.96 -18.87
C LEU A 97 -12.86 -6.12 -19.37
N GLY A 98 -11.57 -5.91 -19.59
CA GLY A 98 -10.62 -6.93 -20.04
C GLY A 98 -9.61 -7.37 -19.00
N LEU A 99 -9.26 -6.48 -18.05
CA LEU A 99 -8.25 -6.81 -17.04
C LEU A 99 -8.71 -6.39 -15.63
N LEU A 100 -8.65 -7.35 -14.71
CA LEU A 100 -8.80 -7.11 -13.27
C LEU A 100 -7.46 -7.32 -12.57
N MET A 101 -6.89 -6.26 -12.04
CA MET A 101 -5.69 -6.34 -11.21
C MET A 101 -6.08 -6.30 -9.74
N ILE A 102 -5.42 -7.11 -8.92
CA ILE A 102 -5.70 -7.22 -7.48
C ILE A 102 -4.38 -7.15 -6.73
N ASP A 103 -4.25 -6.16 -5.86
CA ASP A 103 -3.13 -6.07 -4.95
C ASP A 103 -3.49 -6.72 -3.61
N GLU A 104 -2.58 -7.55 -3.09
CA GLU A 104 -2.71 -8.24 -1.79
C GLU A 104 -4.08 -8.93 -1.59
N GLU A 105 -4.47 -9.83 -2.52
CA GLU A 105 -5.78 -10.55 -2.53
C GLU A 105 -6.14 -11.17 -1.16
N GLN A 106 -5.15 -11.55 -0.35
CA GLN A 106 -5.34 -12.14 0.97
C GLN A 106 -6.03 -11.20 1.97
N ARG A 107 -5.93 -9.89 1.78
CA ARG A 107 -6.51 -8.88 2.67
C ARG A 107 -8.01 -8.69 2.48
N PHE A 108 -8.58 -9.22 1.40
CA PHE A 108 -10.01 -9.12 1.15
C PHE A 108 -10.80 -10.19 1.91
N GLY A 109 -11.89 -9.77 2.56
CA GLY A 109 -12.82 -10.66 3.25
C GLY A 109 -13.57 -11.60 2.30
N VAL A 110 -14.23 -12.61 2.86
CA VAL A 110 -14.93 -13.67 2.12
C VAL A 110 -15.95 -13.11 1.11
N THR A 111 -16.78 -12.16 1.52
CA THR A 111 -17.80 -11.53 0.67
C THR A 111 -17.20 -10.82 -0.55
N HIS A 112 -16.05 -10.16 -0.36
CA HIS A 112 -15.32 -9.50 -1.46
C HIS A 112 -14.71 -10.53 -2.41
N LYS A 113 -14.18 -11.64 -1.88
CA LYS A 113 -13.63 -12.74 -2.69
C LYS A 113 -14.68 -13.39 -3.59
N GLU A 114 -15.92 -13.52 -3.12
CA GLU A 114 -17.04 -14.00 -3.94
C GLU A 114 -17.36 -13.06 -5.10
N LYS A 115 -17.39 -11.74 -4.85
CA LYS A 115 -17.59 -10.73 -5.90
C LYS A 115 -16.45 -10.72 -6.92
N ILE A 116 -15.21 -10.81 -6.44
CA ILE A 116 -14.01 -10.95 -7.28
C ILE A 116 -14.14 -12.20 -8.17
N LYS A 117 -14.59 -13.33 -7.60
CA LYS A 117 -14.78 -14.56 -8.35
C LYS A 117 -15.77 -14.40 -9.51
N LYS A 118 -16.89 -13.69 -9.29
CA LYS A 118 -17.87 -13.42 -10.35
C LYS A 118 -17.32 -12.53 -11.47
N MET A 119 -16.47 -11.58 -11.14
CA MET A 119 -15.81 -10.72 -12.15
C MET A 119 -14.77 -11.48 -12.97
N LYS A 120 -14.17 -12.54 -12.41
CA LYS A 120 -13.12 -13.34 -13.06
C LYS A 120 -13.60 -14.24 -14.21
N GLU A 121 -14.90 -14.44 -14.37
CA GLU A 121 -15.43 -15.47 -15.31
C GLU A 121 -15.11 -15.16 -16.78
N ASN A 122 -14.96 -13.88 -17.17
CA ASN A 122 -14.69 -13.45 -18.55
C ASN A 122 -13.63 -12.35 -18.67
N VAL A 123 -12.72 -12.26 -17.71
CA VAL A 123 -11.75 -11.17 -17.60
C VAL A 123 -10.40 -11.74 -17.20
N ASP A 124 -9.33 -11.27 -17.82
CA ASP A 124 -7.97 -11.59 -17.40
C ASP A 124 -7.70 -11.05 -15.99
N VAL A 125 -6.99 -11.84 -15.18
CA VAL A 125 -6.75 -11.49 -13.79
C VAL A 125 -5.27 -11.51 -13.47
N LEU A 126 -4.75 -10.36 -13.02
CA LEU A 126 -3.40 -10.21 -12.50
C LEU A 126 -3.45 -9.98 -11.00
N THR A 127 -2.95 -10.91 -10.20
CA THR A 127 -2.82 -10.75 -8.75
C THR A 127 -1.38 -10.46 -8.36
N LEU A 128 -1.18 -9.39 -7.60
CA LEU A 128 0.12 -9.00 -7.04
C LEU A 128 0.18 -9.43 -5.58
N THR A 129 1.29 -9.98 -5.15
CA THR A 129 1.51 -10.34 -3.73
C THR A 129 3.00 -10.39 -3.39
N ALA A 130 3.34 -9.97 -2.19
CA ALA A 130 4.68 -10.14 -1.64
C ALA A 130 4.86 -11.53 -1.00
N THR A 131 3.78 -12.06 -0.41
CA THR A 131 3.80 -13.35 0.31
C THR A 131 2.75 -14.27 -0.29
N PRO A 132 3.14 -15.26 -1.12
CA PRO A 132 2.17 -16.22 -1.64
C PRO A 132 1.60 -17.02 -0.47
N ILE A 133 0.28 -16.94 -0.27
CA ILE A 133 -0.39 -17.77 0.71
C ILE A 133 -0.24 -19.24 0.29
N PRO A 134 -0.12 -20.20 1.22
CA PRO A 134 -0.03 -21.62 0.90
C PRO A 134 -1.11 -22.10 -0.08
N ARG A 135 -2.31 -21.55 -0.02
CA ARG A 135 -3.41 -21.86 -0.94
C ARG A 135 -3.14 -21.35 -2.36
N THR A 136 -2.64 -20.14 -2.53
CA THR A 136 -2.30 -19.57 -3.84
C THR A 136 -1.13 -20.32 -4.46
N LEU A 137 -0.13 -20.65 -3.65
CA LEU A 137 1.00 -21.49 -4.05
C LEU A 137 0.52 -22.90 -4.44
N HIS A 138 -0.38 -23.50 -3.67
CA HIS A 138 -0.96 -24.81 -3.99
C HIS A 138 -1.74 -24.79 -5.32
N MET A 139 -2.56 -23.77 -5.56
CA MET A 139 -3.29 -23.60 -6.82
C MET A 139 -2.37 -23.43 -8.03
N SER A 140 -1.22 -22.79 -7.84
CA SER A 140 -0.19 -22.68 -8.87
C SER A 140 0.51 -24.01 -9.13
N LEU A 141 0.89 -24.73 -8.07
CA LEU A 141 1.51 -26.06 -8.18
C LEU A 141 0.60 -27.10 -8.85
N VAL A 142 -0.72 -26.95 -8.74
CA VAL A 142 -1.72 -27.82 -9.40
C VAL A 142 -2.06 -27.34 -10.82
N GLY A 143 -1.42 -26.25 -11.31
CA GLY A 143 -1.64 -25.75 -12.67
C GLY A 143 -2.97 -25.01 -12.88
N ILE A 144 -3.65 -24.60 -11.80
CA ILE A 144 -4.91 -23.84 -11.87
C ILE A 144 -4.65 -22.34 -12.11
N ARG A 145 -3.45 -21.85 -11.75
CA ARG A 145 -2.99 -20.48 -11.96
C ARG A 145 -1.53 -20.48 -12.38
N ASP A 146 -1.22 -19.68 -13.38
CA ASP A 146 0.17 -19.35 -13.70
C ASP A 146 0.75 -18.43 -12.62
N MET A 147 2.00 -18.70 -12.25
CA MET A 147 2.71 -17.89 -11.28
C MET A 147 4.08 -17.51 -11.83
N SER A 148 4.33 -16.20 -11.91
CA SER A 148 5.66 -15.66 -12.18
C SER A 148 6.25 -15.12 -10.89
N VAL A 149 7.54 -15.33 -10.69
CA VAL A 149 8.30 -14.85 -9.54
C VAL A 149 9.29 -13.79 -10.02
N LEU A 150 9.33 -12.66 -9.34
CA LEU A 150 10.39 -11.67 -9.49
C LEU A 150 11.48 -12.06 -8.50
N GLU A 151 12.60 -12.53 -9.01
CA GLU A 151 13.70 -13.07 -8.20
C GLU A 151 14.76 -12.02 -7.91
N GLU A 152 14.89 -11.01 -8.77
CA GLU A 152 15.89 -9.96 -8.66
C GLU A 152 15.27 -8.64 -8.25
N ALA A 153 15.94 -7.98 -7.30
CA ALA A 153 15.61 -6.61 -6.93
C ALA A 153 16.09 -5.63 -8.02
N PRO A 154 15.48 -4.44 -8.15
CA PRO A 154 16.03 -3.37 -8.98
C PRO A 154 17.49 -3.07 -8.61
N GLU A 155 18.33 -2.76 -9.61
CA GLU A 155 19.78 -2.52 -9.42
C GLU A 155 20.09 -1.39 -8.43
N GLU A 156 19.21 -0.40 -8.33
CA GLU A 156 19.41 0.77 -7.46
C GLU A 156 19.01 0.52 -5.99
N ARG A 157 18.55 -0.68 -5.66
CA ARG A 157 18.12 -1.00 -4.29
C ARG A 157 19.31 -1.03 -3.35
N GLN A 158 19.32 -0.11 -2.37
CA GLN A 158 20.34 -0.08 -1.33
C GLN A 158 20.02 -1.13 -0.24
N PRO A 159 21.05 -1.83 0.29
CA PRO A 159 20.84 -2.74 1.41
C PRO A 159 20.50 -1.97 2.69
N ILE A 160 19.56 -2.49 3.45
CA ILE A 160 19.15 -1.92 4.73
C ILE A 160 20.20 -2.24 5.78
N GLN A 161 20.61 -1.24 6.53
CA GLN A 161 21.46 -1.42 7.70
C GLN A 161 20.58 -1.73 8.93
N THR A 162 20.63 -2.96 9.41
CA THR A 162 19.85 -3.40 10.55
C THR A 162 20.73 -3.52 11.80
N TYR A 163 20.29 -2.93 12.90
CA TYR A 163 20.93 -2.99 14.20
C TYR A 163 20.01 -3.68 15.19
N VAL A 164 20.50 -4.67 15.91
CA VAL A 164 19.80 -5.35 16.99
C VAL A 164 20.55 -5.09 18.29
N MET A 165 19.89 -4.42 19.24
CA MET A 165 20.52 -3.99 20.49
C MET A 165 19.51 -3.91 21.64
N GLU A 166 19.99 -3.83 22.86
CA GLU A 166 19.14 -3.47 23.99
C GLU A 166 18.60 -2.04 23.84
N TYR A 167 17.40 -1.81 24.40
CA TYR A 167 16.78 -0.48 24.33
C TYR A 167 17.67 0.57 25.02
N ASN A 168 18.02 1.61 24.28
CA ASN A 168 18.81 2.74 24.76
C ASN A 168 18.20 4.04 24.21
N GLU A 169 17.80 4.94 25.12
CA GLU A 169 17.15 6.21 24.76
C GLU A 169 18.08 7.15 23.97
N GLU A 170 19.38 7.16 24.28
CA GLU A 170 20.35 7.99 23.57
C GLU A 170 20.50 7.54 22.11
N MET A 171 20.58 6.23 21.88
CA MET A 171 20.65 5.66 20.53
C MET A 171 19.37 5.92 19.73
N VAL A 172 18.19 5.80 20.36
CA VAL A 172 16.91 6.12 19.74
C VAL A 172 16.88 7.60 19.36
N ARG A 173 17.24 8.48 20.27
CA ARG A 173 17.30 9.93 20.01
C ARG A 173 18.27 10.26 18.87
N GLU A 174 19.45 9.67 18.88
CA GLU A 174 20.45 9.88 17.83
C GLU A 174 19.94 9.42 16.45
N ALA A 175 19.33 8.23 16.37
CA ALA A 175 18.75 7.71 15.14
C ALA A 175 17.65 8.62 14.59
N ILE A 176 16.76 9.10 15.45
CA ILE A 176 15.69 10.04 15.09
C ILE A 176 16.30 11.36 14.63
N THR A 177 17.18 11.97 15.41
CA THR A 177 17.81 13.26 15.09
C THR A 177 18.55 13.21 13.77
N ARG A 178 19.27 12.12 13.51
CA ARG A 178 19.97 11.90 12.24
C ARG A 178 19.00 11.87 11.06
N GLU A 179 17.85 11.20 11.21
CA GLU A 179 16.83 11.14 10.16
C GLU A 179 16.23 12.52 9.89
N LEU A 180 15.82 13.21 10.96
CA LEU A 180 15.23 14.55 10.86
C LEU A 180 16.21 15.59 10.27
N SER A 181 17.50 15.47 10.56
CA SER A 181 18.53 16.38 10.02
C SER A 181 18.65 16.34 8.49
N ARG A 182 18.22 15.27 7.87
CA ARG A 182 18.15 15.11 6.40
C ARG A 182 16.74 15.30 5.82
N ASN A 183 15.81 15.87 6.62
CA ASN A 183 14.40 16.02 6.29
C ASN A 183 13.65 14.70 6.05
N GLY A 184 14.15 13.59 6.60
CA GLY A 184 13.48 12.30 6.57
C GLY A 184 12.46 12.16 7.68
N GLN A 185 11.66 11.09 7.61
CA GLN A 185 10.63 10.75 8.58
C GLN A 185 10.96 9.41 9.25
N VAL A 186 10.39 9.17 10.41
CA VAL A 186 10.66 7.97 11.21
C VAL A 186 9.38 7.20 11.49
N TYR A 187 9.39 5.88 11.27
CA TYR A 187 8.44 4.97 11.86
C TYR A 187 8.99 4.45 13.20
N TYR A 188 8.18 4.59 14.25
CA TYR A 188 8.44 3.97 15.54
C TYR A 188 7.38 2.91 15.82
N VAL A 189 7.74 1.64 15.70
CA VAL A 189 6.81 0.52 15.89
C VAL A 189 6.74 0.16 17.38
N TYR A 190 5.54 0.34 17.96
CA TYR A 190 5.26 0.08 19.36
C TYR A 190 3.94 -0.67 19.53
N ASN A 191 4.00 -1.97 19.80
CA ASN A 191 2.83 -2.85 19.72
C ASN A 191 2.02 -2.95 21.04
N ARG A 192 1.83 -1.83 21.73
CA ARG A 192 1.01 -1.75 22.95
C ARG A 192 0.04 -0.58 22.89
N VAL A 193 -1.21 -0.87 22.50
CA VAL A 193 -2.25 0.15 22.29
C VAL A 193 -2.48 1.02 23.51
N ASN A 194 -2.51 0.43 24.71
CA ASN A 194 -2.86 1.16 25.94
C ASN A 194 -1.83 2.22 26.36
N THR A 195 -0.58 2.09 25.94
CA THR A 195 0.53 2.98 26.33
C THR A 195 1.19 3.66 25.12
N ILE A 196 0.58 3.55 23.94
CA ILE A 196 1.17 4.15 22.72
C ILE A 196 1.19 5.68 22.78
N ALA A 197 0.18 6.30 23.39
CA ALA A 197 0.13 7.74 23.58
C ALA A 197 1.26 8.22 24.52
N ASP A 198 1.54 7.47 25.61
CA ASP A 198 2.62 7.79 26.54
C ASP A 198 3.99 7.65 25.84
N MET A 199 4.14 6.62 25.00
CA MET A 199 5.35 6.44 24.20
C MET A 199 5.55 7.58 23.20
N ALA A 200 4.49 8.03 22.52
CA ALA A 200 4.56 9.17 21.61
C ALA A 200 4.94 10.47 22.35
N ALA A 201 4.37 10.69 23.54
CA ALA A 201 4.75 11.81 24.40
C ALA A 201 6.23 11.76 24.81
N LYS A 202 6.70 10.57 25.25
CA LYS A 202 8.10 10.34 25.61
C LYS A 202 9.05 10.63 24.43
N ILE A 203 8.70 10.23 23.20
CA ILE A 203 9.49 10.52 22.02
C ILE A 203 9.47 12.02 21.73
N GLY A 204 8.33 12.69 21.88
CA GLY A 204 8.24 14.15 21.74
C GLY A 204 9.12 14.91 22.74
N GLU A 205 9.25 14.42 23.98
CA GLU A 205 10.17 14.99 24.97
C GLU A 205 11.65 14.79 24.58
N MET A 206 12.00 13.67 23.93
CA MET A 206 13.37 13.42 23.46
C MET A 206 13.77 14.32 22.28
N VAL A 207 12.82 14.68 21.43
CA VAL A 207 13.02 15.49 20.21
C VAL A 207 11.94 16.59 20.10
N PRO A 208 12.04 17.65 20.90
CA PRO A 208 10.99 18.67 21.04
C PRO A 208 10.64 19.41 19.74
N ASP A 209 11.54 19.46 18.79
CA ASP A 209 11.33 20.15 17.51
C ASP A 209 10.57 19.30 16.47
N ALA A 210 10.28 18.03 16.78
CA ALA A 210 9.61 17.11 15.88
C ALA A 210 8.10 17.00 16.11
N ASN A 211 7.33 16.94 15.03
CA ASN A 211 5.90 16.63 15.08
C ASN A 211 5.70 15.11 15.25
N VAL A 212 5.29 14.69 16.43
CA VAL A 212 5.05 13.29 16.77
C VAL A 212 3.56 13.00 16.76
N ALA A 213 3.15 11.95 16.07
CA ALA A 213 1.79 11.43 16.14
C ALA A 213 1.81 9.93 16.44
N PHE A 214 0.67 9.38 16.86
CA PHE A 214 0.53 7.93 17.05
C PHE A 214 -0.70 7.38 16.33
N ALA A 215 -0.64 6.09 15.97
CA ALA A 215 -1.70 5.38 15.29
C ALA A 215 -1.81 3.92 15.75
N HIS A 216 -3.04 3.42 15.94
CA HIS A 216 -3.29 2.03 16.32
C HIS A 216 -4.63 1.50 15.80
N GLY A 217 -4.79 0.17 15.77
CA GLY A 217 -5.93 -0.52 15.16
C GLY A 217 -7.29 -0.33 15.80
N GLN A 218 -7.36 0.28 16.97
CA GLN A 218 -8.62 0.60 17.64
C GLN A 218 -9.14 1.99 17.28
N MET A 219 -8.35 2.80 16.58
CA MET A 219 -8.79 4.08 16.05
C MET A 219 -9.84 3.86 14.94
N SER A 220 -10.71 4.84 14.77
CA SER A 220 -11.62 4.82 13.62
C SER A 220 -10.81 4.87 12.32
N GLU A 221 -11.28 4.19 11.28
CA GLU A 221 -10.64 4.24 9.97
C GLU A 221 -10.41 5.68 9.46
N ARG A 222 -11.34 6.59 9.79
CA ARG A 222 -11.25 7.98 9.36
C ARG A 222 -10.13 8.74 10.07
N GLU A 223 -9.90 8.49 11.35
CA GLU A 223 -8.79 9.07 12.10
C GLU A 223 -7.45 8.51 11.61
N LEU A 224 -7.39 7.19 11.45
CA LEU A 224 -6.20 6.51 10.94
C LEU A 224 -5.80 7.06 9.57
N GLU A 225 -6.75 7.19 8.65
CA GLU A 225 -6.49 7.78 7.33
C GLU A 225 -6.00 9.22 7.41
N LYS A 226 -6.59 10.04 8.30
CA LYS A 226 -6.16 11.42 8.47
C LYS A 226 -4.71 11.50 8.94
N ILE A 227 -4.35 10.70 9.95
CA ILE A 227 -2.97 10.66 10.47
C ILE A 227 -1.99 10.19 9.38
N MET A 228 -2.34 9.11 8.69
CA MET A 228 -1.51 8.58 7.60
C MET A 228 -1.34 9.57 6.46
N PHE A 229 -2.40 10.31 6.11
CA PHE A 229 -2.33 11.34 5.08
C PHE A 229 -1.41 12.49 5.48
N SER A 230 -1.53 12.99 6.73
CA SER A 230 -0.61 14.00 7.27
C SER A 230 0.83 13.51 7.34
N PHE A 231 1.05 12.22 7.64
CA PHE A 231 2.37 11.62 7.64
C PHE A 231 2.96 11.53 6.23
N ILE A 232 2.20 11.06 5.25
CA ILE A 232 2.64 10.99 3.84
C ILE A 232 2.98 12.39 3.28
N ASN A 233 2.24 13.42 3.70
CA ASN A 233 2.49 14.81 3.27
C ASN A 233 3.64 15.50 4.01
N GLY A 234 4.30 14.82 4.95
CA GLY A 234 5.42 15.39 5.71
C GLY A 234 5.01 16.38 6.81
N GLU A 235 3.72 16.38 7.21
CA GLU A 235 3.23 17.21 8.32
C GLU A 235 3.55 16.59 9.69
N ILE A 236 3.85 15.31 9.71
CA ILE A 236 4.26 14.52 10.88
C ILE A 236 5.65 13.97 10.59
N ASP A 237 6.59 14.17 11.49
CA ASP A 237 7.97 13.75 11.37
C ASP A 237 8.18 12.32 11.90
N ILE A 238 7.48 11.98 12.98
CA ILE A 238 7.60 10.68 13.63
C ILE A 238 6.21 10.09 13.83
N LEU A 239 5.98 8.90 13.30
CA LEU A 239 4.76 8.14 13.52
C LEU A 239 5.02 6.96 14.43
N VAL A 240 4.48 7.01 15.64
CA VAL A 240 4.46 5.89 16.60
C VAL A 240 3.25 5.01 16.28
N ALA A 241 3.47 3.79 15.85
CA ALA A 241 2.35 2.95 15.41
C ALA A 241 2.47 1.50 15.88
N THR A 242 1.33 0.85 16.04
CA THR A 242 1.30 -0.62 16.19
C THR A 242 1.61 -1.26 14.83
N THR A 243 1.69 -2.59 14.77
CA THR A 243 1.88 -3.37 13.53
C THR A 243 0.76 -3.19 12.49
N ILE A 244 -0.15 -2.26 12.71
CA ILE A 244 -1.21 -1.89 11.77
C ILE A 244 -0.72 -1.05 10.58
N ILE A 245 0.52 -0.59 10.63
CA ILE A 245 1.11 0.09 9.48
C ILE A 245 0.89 -0.78 8.26
N GLU A 246 0.07 -0.29 7.36
CA GLU A 246 -0.36 -1.05 6.20
C GLU A 246 0.84 -1.42 5.33
N THR A 247 1.01 -2.70 5.10
CA THR A 247 1.99 -3.20 4.16
C THR A 247 1.72 -2.64 2.76
N GLY A 248 2.78 -2.25 2.09
CA GLY A 248 2.71 -1.77 0.70
C GLY A 248 2.54 -0.27 0.53
N LEU A 249 2.47 0.52 1.61
CA LEU A 249 2.58 1.97 1.51
C LEU A 249 4.02 2.35 1.21
N ASP A 250 4.20 3.05 0.11
CA ASP A 250 5.46 3.67 -0.25
C ASP A 250 5.50 5.09 0.29
N ILE A 251 6.30 5.32 1.32
CA ILE A 251 6.54 6.65 1.88
C ILE A 251 8.03 6.94 1.72
N SER A 252 8.37 7.54 0.59
CA SER A 252 9.75 7.76 0.15
C SER A 252 10.63 8.50 1.16
N ASN A 253 10.04 9.23 2.10
CA ASN A 253 10.76 10.01 3.10
C ASN A 253 11.04 9.23 4.41
N VAL A 254 10.46 8.02 4.57
CA VAL A 254 10.67 7.19 5.76
C VAL A 254 11.84 6.24 5.52
N ASN A 255 13.04 6.65 5.95
CA ASN A 255 14.25 5.84 5.80
C ASN A 255 14.73 5.20 7.09
N THR A 256 14.06 5.48 8.21
CA THR A 256 14.40 4.89 9.52
C THR A 256 13.17 4.27 10.16
N ILE A 257 13.30 2.99 10.51
CA ILE A 257 12.30 2.26 11.29
C ILE A 257 12.93 1.83 12.61
N ILE A 258 12.27 2.18 13.72
CA ILE A 258 12.66 1.76 15.06
C ILE A 258 11.59 0.78 15.56
N ILE A 259 11.99 -0.43 15.93
CA ILE A 259 11.10 -1.48 16.40
C ILE A 259 11.36 -1.71 17.90
N HIS A 260 10.40 -1.31 18.71
CA HIS A 260 10.45 -1.52 20.15
C HIS A 260 10.00 -2.95 20.52
N ASP A 261 10.70 -3.61 21.44
CA ASP A 261 10.43 -4.99 21.85
C ASP A 261 10.35 -5.97 20.65
N SER A 262 11.33 -5.92 19.75
CA SER A 262 11.37 -6.74 18.53
C SER A 262 11.36 -8.25 18.80
N ASP A 263 11.81 -8.70 19.96
CA ASP A 263 11.74 -10.08 20.44
C ASP A 263 10.31 -10.62 20.56
N ARG A 264 9.33 -9.73 20.72
CA ARG A 264 7.90 -10.08 20.80
C ARG A 264 7.18 -10.10 19.47
N MET A 265 7.87 -9.81 18.38
CA MET A 265 7.32 -9.81 17.03
C MET A 265 7.51 -11.17 16.36
N GLY A 266 6.45 -11.70 15.74
CA GLY A 266 6.55 -12.88 14.90
C GLY A 266 7.30 -12.59 13.58
N SER A 267 7.87 -13.63 12.97
CA SER A 267 8.59 -13.53 11.69
C SER A 267 7.77 -12.92 10.56
N VAL A 268 6.46 -13.16 10.55
CA VAL A 268 5.53 -12.57 9.56
C VAL A 268 5.43 -11.07 9.73
N SER A 269 5.32 -10.56 10.96
CA SER A 269 5.28 -9.12 11.24
C SER A 269 6.56 -8.43 10.80
N TYR A 270 7.72 -9.07 11.00
CA TYR A 270 9.01 -8.54 10.56
C TYR A 270 9.08 -8.42 9.03
N THR A 271 8.62 -9.44 8.31
CA THR A 271 8.58 -9.41 6.84
C THR A 271 7.69 -8.28 6.32
N HIS A 272 6.56 -8.03 6.99
CA HIS A 272 5.66 -6.94 6.64
C HIS A 272 6.26 -5.56 6.92
N LEU A 273 7.00 -5.39 8.01
CA LEU A 273 7.69 -4.13 8.34
C LEU A 273 8.81 -3.81 7.34
N ARG A 274 9.56 -4.81 6.87
CA ARG A 274 10.55 -4.63 5.80
C ARG A 274 9.96 -4.07 4.49
N ALA A 275 8.65 -4.18 4.32
CA ALA A 275 7.96 -3.60 3.19
C ALA A 275 8.09 -2.07 3.10
N HIS A 276 8.24 -1.41 4.24
CA HIS A 276 8.39 0.05 4.31
C HIS A 276 9.85 0.51 4.09
N GLU A 277 10.80 -0.41 4.18
CA GLU A 277 12.24 -0.10 4.13
C GLU A 277 12.78 0.03 2.70
N THR A 278 12.05 -0.38 1.69
CA THR A 278 12.57 -0.52 0.32
C THR A 278 12.13 0.56 -0.66
N ALA A 279 11.25 1.44 -0.24
CA ALA A 279 10.63 2.42 -1.11
C ALA A 279 11.44 3.72 -1.28
N ALA A 280 12.49 3.93 -0.50
CA ALA A 280 13.16 5.22 -0.38
C ALA A 280 14.16 5.57 -1.49
N ASN A 281 14.30 4.76 -2.55
CA ASN A 281 15.37 4.95 -3.55
C ASN A 281 14.92 4.72 -5.01
N LEU A 282 13.77 5.24 -5.39
CA LEU A 282 13.38 5.30 -6.81
C LEU A 282 13.14 6.73 -7.25
#